data_ac11876f8c7b6a987465d22306066471
#
_entry.id   ac11876f8c7b6a987465d22306066471
#
_cell.length_a   1.000
_cell.length_b   1.000
_cell.length_c   1.000
_cell.angle_alpha   90.00
_cell.angle_beta   90.00
_cell.angle_gamma   90.00
#
_symmetry.space_group_name_H-M   'P 1'
#
loop_
_entity.id
_entity.type
_entity.pdbx_description
1 polymer ?
#
loop_
_entity_poly.entity_id
_entity_poly.type
_entity_poly.pdbx_seq_one_letter_code
_entity_poly.pdbx_strand_id
1 'polypeptide(L)'
;ALKIIVDREKEIRAFKPVLFWQIELNGEIKNQEITALHIEDKFWDKKKADNVMKNVKGSKTGTIAKVEKNQFKQAPPNPFDLTSLQIEAYKCFGIAPKQTLEIAQERYTAGFISYPRTSSQQLPPAINYKKIMNDLAKQEHYLKLISELLKLPSLKPNDGKKTDPAHPALYPTGIAPSGI
;
A
#
# COMPACT_ATOMS: atom_id res chain seq x y z
N ALA A 1 15.40 17.72 -8.17
CA ALA A 1 14.18 17.98 -7.39
C ALA A 1 13.43 19.20 -7.93
N LEU A 2 14.05 20.40 -7.97
CA LEU A 2 13.36 21.64 -8.39
C LEU A 2 12.74 21.56 -9.78
N LYS A 3 13.46 21.00 -10.77
CA LYS A 3 12.95 20.82 -12.13
C LYS A 3 11.62 20.08 -12.19
N ILE A 4 11.47 18.99 -11.42
CA ILE A 4 10.24 18.18 -11.39
C ILE A 4 9.07 19.01 -10.87
N ILE A 5 9.30 19.81 -9.82
CA ILE A 5 8.28 20.70 -9.26
C ILE A 5 7.85 21.76 -10.27
N VAL A 6 8.82 22.41 -10.92
CA VAL A 6 8.55 23.45 -11.92
C VAL A 6 7.83 22.89 -13.15
N ASP A 7 8.24 21.71 -13.63
CA ASP A 7 7.59 21.08 -14.78
C ASP A 7 6.13 20.72 -14.43
N ARG A 8 5.90 20.17 -13.25
CA ARG A 8 4.55 19.87 -12.78
C ARG A 8 3.68 21.11 -12.59
N GLU A 9 4.24 22.19 -12.07
CA GLU A 9 3.53 23.47 -11.93
C GLU A 9 3.15 24.06 -13.30
N LYS A 10 4.02 23.94 -14.30
CA LYS A 10 3.70 24.34 -15.68
C LYS A 10 2.53 23.52 -16.25
N GLU A 11 2.52 22.21 -16.05
CA GLU A 11 1.41 21.35 -16.46
C GLU A 11 0.09 21.78 -15.80
N ILE A 12 0.12 22.04 -14.49
CA ILE A 12 -1.06 22.48 -13.74
C ILE A 12 -1.59 23.82 -14.28
N ARG A 13 -0.71 24.79 -14.53
CA ARG A 13 -1.10 26.10 -15.10
C ARG A 13 -1.57 26.02 -16.54
N ALA A 14 -1.08 25.06 -17.31
CA ALA A 14 -1.51 24.84 -18.68
C ALA A 14 -2.80 24.02 -18.78
N PHE A 15 -3.24 23.41 -17.68
CA PHE A 15 -4.42 22.56 -17.66
C PHE A 15 -5.70 23.36 -17.94
N LYS A 16 -6.43 22.95 -18.96
CA LYS A 16 -7.77 23.49 -19.28
C LYS A 16 -8.82 22.43 -18.93
N PRO A 17 -9.72 22.69 -17.98
CA PRO A 17 -10.77 21.76 -17.66
C PRO A 17 -11.68 21.51 -18.87
N VAL A 18 -11.96 20.24 -19.14
CA VAL A 18 -12.92 19.81 -20.19
C VAL A 18 -14.09 19.17 -19.49
N LEU A 19 -15.30 19.57 -19.86
CA LEU A 19 -16.52 18.98 -19.33
C LEU A 19 -16.70 17.56 -19.86
N PHE A 20 -17.12 16.67 -18.99
CA PHE A 20 -17.56 15.33 -19.33
C PHE A 20 -18.85 14.99 -18.58
N TRP A 21 -19.54 13.97 -19.03
CA TRP A 21 -20.75 13.45 -18.41
C TRP A 21 -20.50 12.01 -17.99
N GLN A 22 -21.05 11.63 -16.85
CA GLN A 22 -21.09 10.24 -16.39
C GLN A 22 -22.54 9.83 -16.21
N ILE A 23 -22.83 8.58 -16.49
CA ILE A 23 -24.16 7.99 -16.27
C ILE A 23 -24.02 6.95 -15.19
N GLU A 24 -24.78 7.16 -14.13
CA GLU A 24 -24.82 6.30 -12.96
C GLU A 24 -26.23 5.71 -12.83
N LEU A 25 -26.29 4.41 -12.56
CA LEU A 25 -27.52 3.69 -12.24
C LEU A 25 -27.52 3.42 -10.73
N ASN A 26 -28.55 3.91 -10.08
CA ASN A 26 -28.85 3.56 -8.68
C ASN A 26 -30.05 2.63 -8.67
N GLY A 27 -29.91 1.49 -8.06
CA GLY A 27 -30.95 0.45 -8.02
C GLY A 27 -30.89 -0.36 -6.75
N GLU A 28 -31.80 -1.33 -6.64
CA GLU A 28 -31.90 -2.21 -5.48
C GLU A 28 -32.01 -3.68 -5.93
N ILE A 29 -31.26 -4.57 -5.27
CA ILE A 29 -31.34 -6.01 -5.47
C ILE A 29 -31.47 -6.67 -4.10
N LYS A 30 -32.57 -7.38 -3.84
CA LYS A 30 -32.80 -8.09 -2.57
C LYS A 30 -32.59 -7.21 -1.34
N ASN A 31 -33.13 -5.99 -1.34
CA ASN A 31 -33.01 -4.99 -0.30
C ASN A 31 -31.55 -4.49 -0.09
N GLN A 32 -30.69 -4.62 -1.08
CA GLN A 32 -29.36 -4.04 -1.09
C GLN A 32 -29.26 -3.01 -2.20
N GLU A 33 -28.85 -1.82 -1.82
CA GLU A 33 -28.60 -0.75 -2.78
C GLU A 33 -27.37 -1.10 -3.63
N ILE A 34 -27.48 -0.87 -4.92
CA ILE A 34 -26.37 -1.01 -5.86
C ILE A 34 -26.21 0.27 -6.66
N THR A 35 -24.97 0.64 -6.89
CA THR A 35 -24.60 1.72 -7.79
C THR A 35 -23.72 1.14 -8.89
N ALA A 36 -24.04 1.44 -10.14
CA ALA A 36 -23.29 1.00 -11.30
C ALA A 36 -23.01 2.17 -12.24
N LEU A 37 -21.79 2.23 -12.76
CA LEU A 37 -21.41 3.20 -13.78
C LEU A 37 -21.59 2.61 -15.18
N HIS A 38 -21.90 3.46 -16.15
CA HIS A 38 -21.92 3.07 -17.56
C HIS A 38 -20.53 2.54 -17.98
N ILE A 39 -20.51 1.58 -18.90
CA ILE A 39 -19.24 0.96 -19.35
C ILE A 39 -18.27 1.99 -19.97
N GLU A 40 -18.80 3.01 -20.62
CA GLU A 40 -18.06 4.21 -21.04
C GLU A 40 -18.07 5.19 -19.85
N ASP A 41 -17.03 5.12 -18.99
CA ASP A 41 -16.93 5.88 -17.74
C ASP A 41 -17.17 7.40 -17.96
N LYS A 42 -16.64 7.96 -19.07
CA LYS A 42 -16.72 9.40 -19.37
C LYS A 42 -17.18 9.67 -20.78
N PHE A 43 -18.28 10.36 -20.91
CA PHE A 43 -18.74 10.89 -22.17
C PHE A 43 -18.24 12.31 -22.39
N TRP A 44 -17.38 12.51 -23.36
CA TRP A 44 -16.85 13.81 -23.74
C TRP A 44 -17.78 14.58 -24.69
N ASP A 45 -18.80 13.91 -25.22
CA ASP A 45 -19.88 14.47 -26.03
C ASP A 45 -21.22 14.29 -25.34
N LYS A 46 -21.88 15.41 -25.02
CA LYS A 46 -23.20 15.42 -24.37
C LYS A 46 -24.25 14.65 -25.15
N LYS A 47 -24.22 14.70 -26.48
CA LYS A 47 -25.21 14.01 -27.32
C LYS A 47 -25.17 12.49 -27.12
N LYS A 48 -23.97 11.93 -26.90
CA LYS A 48 -23.85 10.49 -26.62
C LYS A 48 -24.47 10.14 -25.28
N ALA A 49 -24.18 10.91 -24.23
CA ALA A 49 -24.80 10.71 -22.92
C ALA A 49 -26.35 10.86 -22.98
N ASP A 50 -26.85 11.90 -23.67
CA ASP A 50 -28.27 12.14 -23.84
C ASP A 50 -28.97 10.98 -24.60
N ASN A 51 -28.28 10.37 -25.57
CA ASN A 51 -28.82 9.22 -26.30
C ASN A 51 -28.95 7.98 -25.40
N VAL A 52 -27.94 7.70 -24.57
CA VAL A 52 -28.02 6.61 -23.59
C VAL A 52 -29.19 6.85 -22.64
N MET A 53 -29.29 8.07 -22.09
CA MET A 53 -30.40 8.44 -21.20
C MET A 53 -31.79 8.29 -21.86
N LYS A 54 -31.93 8.65 -23.15
CA LYS A 54 -33.18 8.44 -23.90
C LYS A 54 -33.54 6.96 -24.01
N ASN A 55 -32.54 6.10 -24.24
CA ASN A 55 -32.78 4.65 -24.43
C ASN A 55 -33.20 3.96 -23.12
N VAL A 56 -32.78 4.47 -21.96
CA VAL A 56 -33.14 3.88 -20.66
C VAL A 56 -34.29 4.60 -19.96
N LYS A 57 -34.74 5.73 -20.50
CA LYS A 57 -35.80 6.53 -19.90
C LYS A 57 -37.12 5.72 -19.81
N GLY A 58 -37.61 5.60 -18.58
CA GLY A 58 -38.85 4.85 -18.28
C GLY A 58 -38.63 3.37 -17.97
N SER A 59 -37.42 2.85 -18.12
CA SER A 59 -37.09 1.50 -17.64
C SER A 59 -37.06 1.49 -16.12
N LYS A 60 -37.82 0.56 -15.51
CA LYS A 60 -37.93 0.39 -14.07
C LYS A 60 -37.07 -0.78 -13.55
N THR A 61 -36.58 -1.60 -14.44
CA THR A 61 -35.82 -2.81 -14.11
C THR A 61 -34.63 -2.96 -15.04
N GLY A 62 -33.57 -3.57 -14.52
CA GLY A 62 -32.37 -3.96 -15.26
C GLY A 62 -32.09 -5.46 -15.04
N THR A 63 -31.36 -6.06 -15.96
CA THR A 63 -30.96 -7.47 -15.86
C THR A 63 -29.46 -7.54 -15.67
N ILE A 64 -29.00 -8.31 -14.66
CA ILE A 64 -27.58 -8.62 -14.49
C ILE A 64 -27.19 -9.63 -15.56
N ALA A 65 -26.42 -9.18 -16.55
CA ALA A 65 -25.98 -10.04 -17.65
C ALA A 65 -24.86 -11.00 -17.24
N LYS A 66 -23.96 -10.57 -16.35
CA LYS A 66 -22.81 -11.35 -15.94
C LYS A 66 -22.31 -10.96 -14.55
N VAL A 67 -21.87 -11.93 -13.79
CA VAL A 67 -21.16 -11.72 -12.51
C VAL A 67 -19.79 -12.37 -12.61
N GLU A 68 -18.74 -11.61 -12.43
CA GLU A 68 -17.37 -12.10 -12.39
C GLU A 68 -16.79 -11.95 -10.97
N LYS A 69 -16.19 -13.02 -10.46
CA LYS A 69 -15.47 -13.02 -9.20
C LYS A 69 -14.00 -13.25 -9.48
N ASN A 70 -13.20 -12.23 -9.25
CA ASN A 70 -11.75 -12.31 -9.41
C ASN A 70 -11.07 -12.33 -8.05
N GLN A 71 -10.11 -13.23 -7.88
CA GLN A 71 -9.26 -13.27 -6.70
C GLN A 71 -7.87 -12.75 -7.07
N PHE A 72 -7.41 -11.77 -6.32
CA PHE A 72 -6.06 -11.25 -6.47
C PHE A 72 -5.25 -11.60 -5.23
N LYS A 73 -4.04 -12.13 -5.44
CA LYS A 73 -3.06 -12.30 -4.37
C LYS A 73 -2.21 -11.05 -4.29
N GLN A 74 -2.32 -10.32 -3.20
CA GLN A 74 -1.42 -9.21 -2.92
C GLN A 74 -0.22 -9.74 -2.15
N ALA A 75 0.98 -9.58 -2.72
CA ALA A 75 2.22 -9.90 -2.01
C ALA A 75 2.42 -8.94 -0.82
N PRO A 76 3.03 -9.39 0.28
CA PRO A 76 3.42 -8.50 1.36
C PRO A 76 4.44 -7.46 0.86
N PRO A 77 4.57 -6.30 1.53
CA PRO A 77 5.57 -5.31 1.18
C PRO A 77 6.99 -5.88 1.29
N ASN A 78 7.92 -5.27 0.58
CA ASN A 78 9.32 -5.63 0.69
C ASN A 78 9.90 -5.19 2.04
N PRO A 79 10.97 -5.82 2.51
CA PRO A 79 11.73 -5.31 3.64
C PRO A 79 12.18 -3.87 3.42
N PHE A 80 12.25 -3.09 4.49
CA PHE A 80 12.57 -1.68 4.38
C PHE A 80 14.03 -1.41 4.02
N ASP A 81 14.24 -0.60 2.99
CA ASP A 81 15.41 0.28 2.87
C ASP A 81 15.13 1.59 3.63
N LEU A 82 16.14 2.45 3.79
CA LEU A 82 15.96 3.73 4.49
C LEU A 82 14.85 4.58 3.86
N THR A 83 14.81 4.66 2.54
CA THR A 83 13.83 5.51 1.82
C THR A 83 12.42 5.02 2.04
N SER A 84 12.16 3.71 1.90
CA SER A 84 10.83 3.15 2.12
C SER A 84 10.39 3.26 3.57
N LEU A 85 11.30 3.10 4.54
CA LEU A 85 11.01 3.35 5.95
C LEU A 85 10.56 4.81 6.18
N GLN A 86 11.28 5.77 5.62
CA GLN A 86 10.94 7.20 5.76
C GLN A 86 9.58 7.53 5.14
N ILE A 87 9.26 6.94 3.98
CA ILE A 87 7.97 7.12 3.31
C ILE A 87 6.82 6.57 4.17
N GLU A 88 6.97 5.35 4.67
CA GLU A 88 5.91 4.72 5.49
C GLU A 88 5.77 5.39 6.86
N ALA A 89 6.86 5.82 7.50
CA ALA A 89 6.81 6.59 8.73
C ALA A 89 6.06 7.92 8.55
N TYR A 90 6.28 8.59 7.42
CA TYR A 90 5.52 9.81 7.12
C TYR A 90 4.04 9.54 6.85
N LYS A 91 3.72 8.51 6.05
CA LYS A 91 2.33 8.14 5.74
C LYS A 91 1.53 7.72 6.97
N CYS A 92 2.13 6.91 7.84
CA CYS A 92 1.43 6.34 8.99
C CYS A 92 1.38 7.28 10.19
N PHE A 93 2.43 8.10 10.39
CA PHE A 93 2.64 8.85 11.63
C PHE A 93 2.95 10.33 11.41
N GLY A 94 3.10 10.80 10.18
CA GLY A 94 3.49 12.18 9.87
C GLY A 94 4.95 12.52 10.25
N ILE A 95 5.78 11.52 10.55
CA ILE A 95 7.17 11.72 10.98
C ILE A 95 8.03 12.12 9.79
N ALA A 96 8.68 13.28 9.88
CA ALA A 96 9.55 13.78 8.81
C ALA A 96 10.75 12.85 8.54
N PRO A 97 11.26 12.76 7.30
CA PRO A 97 12.35 11.84 6.94
C PRO A 97 13.62 11.99 7.80
N LYS A 98 14.00 13.22 8.15
CA LYS A 98 15.13 13.48 9.05
C LYS A 98 14.89 12.86 10.43
N GLN A 99 13.75 13.11 11.02
CA GLN A 99 13.37 12.58 12.33
C GLN A 99 13.25 11.05 12.32
N THR A 100 12.71 10.47 11.24
CA THR A 100 12.67 9.01 11.06
C THR A 100 14.07 8.40 11.11
N LEU A 101 15.05 9.03 10.44
CA LEU A 101 16.43 8.55 10.48
C LEU A 101 17.07 8.68 11.87
N GLU A 102 16.82 9.78 12.58
CA GLU A 102 17.30 9.99 13.95
C GLU A 102 16.75 8.89 14.88
N ILE A 103 15.45 8.65 14.88
CA ILE A 103 14.82 7.59 15.66
C ILE A 103 15.37 6.21 15.28
N ALA A 104 15.53 5.92 13.99
CA ALA A 104 16.07 4.65 13.53
C ALA A 104 17.53 4.46 13.98
N GLN A 105 18.34 5.52 13.98
CA GLN A 105 19.71 5.49 14.46
C GLN A 105 19.78 5.21 15.98
N GLU A 106 18.91 5.82 16.77
CA GLU A 106 18.79 5.55 18.20
C GLU A 106 18.41 4.08 18.45
N ARG A 107 17.43 3.54 17.70
CA ARG A 107 17.01 2.14 17.80
C ARG A 107 18.13 1.17 17.42
N TYR A 108 18.92 1.50 16.42
CA TYR A 108 20.10 0.73 16.04
C TYR A 108 21.15 0.74 17.15
N THR A 109 21.48 1.92 17.70
CA THR A 109 22.44 2.06 18.79
C THR A 109 22.01 1.29 20.05
N ALA A 110 20.70 1.24 20.31
CA ALA A 110 20.12 0.44 21.39
C ALA A 110 20.02 -1.07 21.06
N GLY A 111 20.41 -1.49 19.86
CA GLY A 111 20.41 -2.89 19.45
C GLY A 111 19.05 -3.46 19.03
N PHE A 112 18.00 -2.65 18.88
CA PHE A 112 16.66 -3.12 18.56
C PHE A 112 16.45 -3.45 17.08
N ILE A 113 17.15 -2.76 16.19
CA ILE A 113 17.07 -2.97 14.74
C ILE A 113 18.45 -3.07 14.12
N SER A 114 18.54 -3.59 12.90
CA SER A 114 19.75 -3.57 12.09
C SER A 114 20.09 -2.15 11.61
N TYR A 115 21.26 -1.98 11.00
CA TYR A 115 21.74 -0.68 10.54
C TYR A 115 20.77 0.02 9.59
N PRO A 116 20.30 1.24 9.91
CA PRO A 116 19.19 1.86 9.16
C PRO A 116 19.60 2.51 7.84
N ARG A 117 20.89 2.84 7.64
CA ARG A 117 21.37 3.47 6.40
C ARG A 117 21.71 2.42 5.36
N THR A 118 20.69 1.74 4.85
CA THR A 118 20.81 0.72 3.81
C THR A 118 19.93 1.05 2.61
N SER A 119 20.40 0.73 1.43
CA SER A 119 19.61 0.74 0.19
C SER A 119 19.00 -0.62 -0.15
N SER A 120 19.32 -1.66 0.61
CA SER A 120 18.85 -3.02 0.38
C SER A 120 17.38 -3.21 0.75
N GLN A 121 16.69 -4.01 -0.04
CA GLN A 121 15.34 -4.54 0.23
C GLN A 121 15.38 -6.05 0.36
N GLN A 122 16.56 -6.61 0.66
CA GLN A 122 16.76 -8.05 0.77
C GLN A 122 17.27 -8.44 2.14
N LEU A 123 16.76 -9.55 2.63
CA LEU A 123 17.16 -10.14 3.89
C LEU A 123 17.86 -11.49 3.62
N PRO A 124 19.15 -11.64 3.94
CA PRO A 124 19.89 -12.85 3.66
C PRO A 124 19.34 -14.05 4.47
N PRO A 125 19.42 -15.26 3.93
CA PRO A 125 18.97 -16.48 4.63
C PRO A 125 19.69 -16.76 5.95
N ALA A 126 20.88 -16.17 6.14
CA ALA A 126 21.65 -16.29 7.39
C ALA A 126 20.96 -15.66 8.61
N ILE A 127 19.95 -14.79 8.39
CA ILE A 127 19.16 -14.21 9.48
C ILE A 127 18.25 -15.29 10.05
N ASN A 128 18.36 -15.56 11.32
CA ASN A 128 17.50 -16.52 12.01
C ASN A 128 16.14 -15.91 12.33
N TYR A 129 15.25 -15.82 11.33
CA TYR A 129 13.91 -15.24 11.48
C TYR A 129 13.09 -15.92 12.58
N LYS A 130 13.21 -17.24 12.72
CA LYS A 130 12.48 -17.99 13.73
C LYS A 130 12.87 -17.60 15.14
N LYS A 131 14.17 -17.39 15.38
CA LYS A 131 14.66 -16.89 16.67
C LYS A 131 14.14 -15.50 16.96
N ILE A 132 14.28 -14.58 15.99
CA ILE A 132 13.81 -13.18 16.12
C ILE A 132 12.31 -13.15 16.44
N MET A 133 11.50 -13.92 15.72
CA MET A 133 10.05 -13.99 15.95
C MET A 133 9.73 -14.53 17.34
N ASN A 134 10.40 -15.60 17.78
CA ASN A 134 10.20 -16.16 19.12
C ASN A 134 10.57 -15.14 20.22
N ASP A 135 11.62 -14.37 20.01
CA ASP A 135 12.02 -13.35 20.98
C ASP A 135 11.01 -12.17 21.01
N LEU A 136 10.52 -11.72 19.85
CA LEU A 136 9.46 -10.70 19.78
C LEU A 136 8.11 -11.19 20.32
N ALA A 137 7.80 -12.48 20.20
CA ALA A 137 6.57 -13.08 20.71
C ALA A 137 6.45 -13.03 22.24
N LYS A 138 7.54 -12.75 22.95
CA LYS A 138 7.53 -12.52 24.41
C LYS A 138 6.77 -11.24 24.79
N GLN A 139 6.54 -10.34 23.82
CA GLN A 139 5.68 -9.17 23.98
C GLN A 139 4.24 -9.50 23.57
N GLU A 140 3.31 -9.24 24.45
CA GLU A 140 1.89 -9.54 24.25
C GLU A 140 1.34 -8.94 22.95
N HIS A 141 1.76 -7.72 22.62
CA HIS A 141 1.34 -7.01 21.41
C HIS A 141 1.64 -7.78 20.12
N TYR A 142 2.77 -8.50 20.05
CA TYR A 142 3.17 -9.24 18.84
C TYR A 142 2.79 -10.72 18.86
N LEU A 143 2.43 -11.26 20.03
CA LEU A 143 2.22 -12.70 20.25
C LEU A 143 1.23 -13.32 19.24
N LYS A 144 0.09 -12.68 19.02
CA LYS A 144 -0.95 -13.19 18.11
C LYS A 144 -0.44 -13.28 16.66
N LEU A 145 0.11 -12.20 16.13
CA LEU A 145 0.59 -12.14 14.75
C LEU A 145 1.74 -13.11 14.51
N ILE A 146 2.69 -13.16 15.44
CA ILE A 146 3.86 -14.05 15.32
C ILE A 146 3.45 -15.51 15.42
N SER A 147 2.50 -15.85 16.30
CA SER A 147 1.98 -17.21 16.41
C SER A 147 1.34 -17.70 15.11
N GLU A 148 0.70 -16.83 14.35
CA GLU A 148 0.17 -17.14 13.02
C GLU A 148 1.30 -17.34 11.99
N LEU A 149 2.31 -16.47 11.99
CA LEU A 149 3.45 -16.57 11.08
C LEU A 149 4.29 -17.83 11.33
N LEU A 150 4.51 -18.21 12.59
CA LEU A 150 5.28 -19.41 12.95
C LEU A 150 4.60 -20.72 12.53
N LYS A 151 3.31 -20.72 12.20
CA LYS A 151 2.60 -21.88 11.64
C LYS A 151 2.88 -22.09 10.15
N LEU A 152 3.45 -21.09 9.48
CA LEU A 152 3.77 -21.19 8.06
C LEU A 152 4.90 -22.23 7.84
N PRO A 153 4.83 -23.02 6.78
CA PRO A 153 5.83 -24.05 6.47
C PRO A 153 7.22 -23.47 6.19
N SER A 154 7.29 -22.20 5.80
CA SER A 154 8.52 -21.48 5.51
C SER A 154 8.38 -20.01 5.85
N LEU A 155 9.37 -19.46 6.54
CA LEU A 155 9.50 -18.03 6.81
C LEU A 155 10.45 -17.44 5.76
N LYS A 156 9.89 -16.99 4.64
CA LYS A 156 10.65 -16.36 3.56
C LYS A 156 10.17 -14.91 3.39
N PRO A 157 11.07 -13.92 3.45
CA PRO A 157 10.73 -12.54 3.18
C PRO A 157 10.34 -12.35 1.70
N ASN A 158 9.53 -11.33 1.43
CA ASN A 158 9.23 -10.90 0.07
C ASN A 158 10.30 -9.90 -0.38
N ASP A 159 11.49 -10.41 -0.72
CA ASP A 159 12.62 -9.57 -1.08
C ASP A 159 12.35 -8.69 -2.29
N GLY A 160 12.77 -7.42 -2.19
CA GLY A 160 12.75 -6.48 -3.29
C GLY A 160 13.94 -6.65 -4.24
N LYS A 161 14.01 -5.80 -5.24
CA LYS A 161 15.07 -5.84 -6.26
C LYS A 161 16.34 -5.09 -5.86
N LYS A 162 16.25 -4.17 -4.90
CA LYS A 162 17.37 -3.33 -4.48
C LYS A 162 18.30 -4.11 -3.56
N THR A 163 19.59 -3.96 -3.81
CA THR A 163 20.66 -4.55 -3.01
C THR A 163 21.59 -3.47 -2.48
N ASP A 164 22.28 -3.81 -1.39
CA ASP A 164 23.38 -3.01 -0.83
C ASP A 164 24.54 -3.96 -0.57
N PRO A 165 25.79 -3.63 -0.97
CA PRO A 165 26.93 -4.54 -0.83
C PRO A 165 27.37 -4.74 0.62
N ALA A 166 27.01 -3.81 1.52
CA ALA A 166 27.49 -3.81 2.90
C ALA A 166 26.43 -4.24 3.92
N HIS A 167 25.16 -3.90 3.64
CA HIS A 167 24.10 -4.05 4.65
C HIS A 167 22.85 -4.69 4.05
N PRO A 168 22.16 -5.61 4.77
CA PRO A 168 20.84 -6.10 4.40
C PRO A 168 19.78 -5.01 4.60
N ALA A 169 18.55 -5.31 4.19
CA ALA A 169 17.38 -4.51 4.55
C ALA A 169 17.24 -4.40 6.08
N LEU A 170 16.44 -3.42 6.52
CA LEU A 170 16.15 -3.26 7.94
C LEU A 170 15.32 -4.44 8.48
N TYR A 171 15.71 -4.90 9.67
CA TYR A 171 14.98 -5.94 10.40
C TYR A 171 15.13 -5.75 11.92
N PRO A 172 14.17 -6.18 12.73
CA PRO A 172 14.32 -6.19 14.18
C PRO A 172 15.27 -7.30 14.62
N THR A 173 16.09 -7.03 15.65
CA THR A 173 17.05 -8.01 16.16
C THR A 173 16.42 -9.10 17.07
N GLY A 174 15.21 -8.86 17.52
CA GLY A 174 14.52 -9.69 18.52
C GLY A 174 14.65 -9.14 19.94
N ILE A 175 15.52 -8.15 20.18
CA ILE A 175 15.58 -7.46 21.46
C ILE A 175 14.36 -6.56 21.59
N ALA A 176 13.57 -6.78 22.63
CA ALA A 176 12.38 -5.99 22.89
C ALA A 176 12.74 -4.82 23.82
N PRO A 177 12.27 -3.57 23.55
CA PRO A 177 12.43 -2.48 24.49
C PRO A 177 11.70 -2.81 25.80
N SER A 178 12.38 -2.64 26.93
CA SER A 178 11.78 -2.74 28.25
C SER A 178 11.00 -1.46 28.54
N GLY A 179 9.71 -1.56 28.84
CA GLY A 179 8.92 -0.43 29.35
C GLY A 179 7.96 0.25 28.36
N ILE A 180 7.26 -0.54 27.55
CA ILE A 180 6.04 -0.08 26.86
C ILE A 180 4.85 -0.84 27.41
#